data_3a02a0f131fd681d13327d10cd99fd5d
#
_entry.id   3a02a0f131fd681d13327d10cd99fd5d
#
_cell.length_a   1.000
_cell.length_b   1.000
_cell.length_c   1.000
_cell.angle_alpha   90.00
_cell.angle_beta   90.00
_cell.angle_gamma   90.00
#
_symmetry.space_group_name_H-M   'P 1'
#
loop_
_entity.id
_entity.type
_entity.pdbx_description
1 polymer ?
#
loop_
_entity_poly.entity_id
_entity_poly.type
_entity_poly.pdbx_seq_one_letter_code
_entity_poly.pdbx_strand_id
1 'polypeptide(L)'
;MFSIFNFMEFLEPISVSRISSLLDVPFFGDGEKLVYGLNEINRCKEGDIIYVNHPKYHAKAELSKAIAIISKVRNLDSKKIQLISNNPFQDFNLLIKKVKPSSNVKLKCGDNTFIHPNVVFYDNVDVGDHCIIHSNTVIGSSAFYYNKENDQHTALTTCGSVRIGNHVEIGSGNTIDAGVTDETIIGDGTKIDNLVHIGHDTKIGKNCLIAAQVGIAGCNIIGDNVTLWGQVGIPSNLNIGKGATILGKSGPISDVKENDIIFGVPGVNSKQRFRELIIQRKLPDILKKLNLE
;
A
#
# COMPACT_ATOMS: atom_id res chain seq x y z
N MET A 1 1.43 -5.27 26.58
CA MET A 1 2.19 -4.07 26.17
C MET A 1 2.92 -4.44 24.88
N PHE A 2 2.29 -4.19 23.73
CA PHE A 2 2.86 -4.57 22.42
C PHE A 2 4.05 -3.66 22.15
N SER A 3 5.24 -4.27 22.02
CA SER A 3 6.42 -3.57 21.52
C SER A 3 6.13 -3.16 20.06
N ILE A 4 5.97 -1.88 19.85
CA ILE A 4 5.85 -1.30 18.50
C ILE A 4 7.24 -1.46 17.85
N PHE A 5 7.47 -2.59 17.21
CA PHE A 5 8.59 -2.68 16.27
C PHE A 5 8.23 -1.90 15.03
N ASN A 6 8.80 -0.74 14.91
CA ASN A 6 8.71 0.09 13.71
C ASN A 6 9.60 -0.56 12.64
N PHE A 7 9.04 -1.43 11.81
CA PHE A 7 9.78 -2.17 10.76
C PHE A 7 10.47 -1.27 9.73
N MET A 8 10.17 0.03 9.76
CA MET A 8 10.71 1.08 8.90
C MET A 8 11.98 1.72 9.44
N GLU A 9 12.25 1.56 10.73
CA GLU A 9 13.42 2.10 11.36
C GLU A 9 14.62 1.18 11.15
N PHE A 10 15.79 1.76 10.99
CA PHE A 10 17.02 0.99 11.01
C PHE A 10 17.21 0.33 12.37
N LEU A 11 17.84 -0.83 12.40
CA LEU A 11 18.23 -1.48 13.68
C LEU A 11 19.05 -0.53 14.55
N GLU A 12 19.92 0.25 13.91
CA GLU A 12 20.67 1.35 14.50
C GLU A 12 20.65 2.55 13.57
N PRO A 13 20.47 3.77 14.06
CA PRO A 13 20.52 4.98 13.21
C PRO A 13 21.87 5.08 12.50
N ILE A 14 21.86 5.54 11.26
CA ILE A 14 23.05 5.62 10.41
C ILE A 14 23.29 7.08 10.03
N SER A 15 24.55 7.56 10.15
CA SER A 15 24.89 8.92 9.73
C SER A 15 24.79 9.09 8.22
N VAL A 16 24.48 10.30 7.77
CA VAL A 16 24.43 10.64 6.34
C VAL A 16 25.76 10.38 5.65
N SER A 17 26.90 10.70 6.31
CA SER A 17 28.24 10.40 5.79
C SER A 17 28.45 8.91 5.55
N ARG A 18 27.93 8.06 6.44
CA ARG A 18 27.99 6.60 6.26
C ARG A 18 27.08 6.14 5.12
N ILE A 19 25.88 6.69 4.98
CA ILE A 19 24.99 6.37 3.84
C ILE A 19 25.65 6.80 2.52
N SER A 20 26.22 8.00 2.45
CA SER A 20 26.99 8.47 1.30
C SER A 20 28.09 7.50 0.90
N SER A 21 28.85 7.03 1.86
CA SER A 21 29.92 6.02 1.63
C SER A 21 29.37 4.66 1.18
N LEU A 22 28.20 4.24 1.70
CA LEU A 22 27.55 2.99 1.30
C LEU A 22 27.06 3.03 -0.16
N LEU A 23 26.64 4.19 -0.62
CA LEU A 23 26.07 4.40 -1.96
C LEU A 23 27.09 4.90 -2.97
N ASP A 24 28.28 5.32 -2.50
CA ASP A 24 29.32 5.98 -3.30
C ASP A 24 28.79 7.23 -4.01
N VAL A 25 28.07 8.09 -3.27
CA VAL A 25 27.47 9.32 -3.79
C VAL A 25 27.85 10.53 -2.93
N PRO A 26 28.08 11.74 -3.52
CA PRO A 26 28.32 12.95 -2.76
C PRO A 26 27.06 13.39 -1.99
N PHE A 27 27.28 14.07 -0.86
CA PHE A 27 26.19 14.69 -0.10
C PHE A 27 26.46 16.18 0.20
N PHE A 28 25.40 16.90 0.53
CA PHE A 28 25.42 18.32 0.92
C PHE A 28 24.56 18.49 2.17
N GLY A 29 25.12 19.08 3.19
CA GLY A 29 24.50 19.29 4.50
C GLY A 29 25.32 18.65 5.62
N ASP A 30 24.68 18.42 6.77
CA ASP A 30 25.32 17.84 7.96
C ASP A 30 25.49 16.32 7.78
N GLY A 31 26.76 15.90 7.63
CA GLY A 31 27.10 14.48 7.46
C GLY A 31 26.95 13.63 8.72
N GLU A 32 27.00 14.26 9.91
CA GLU A 32 26.87 13.55 11.20
C GLU A 32 25.40 13.36 11.61
N LYS A 33 24.49 13.99 10.88
CA LYS A 33 23.07 13.82 11.13
C LYS A 33 22.64 12.35 10.97
N LEU A 34 21.93 11.86 11.98
CA LEU A 34 21.47 10.47 11.99
C LEU A 34 20.15 10.32 11.20
N VAL A 35 20.14 9.33 10.35
CA VAL A 35 18.94 8.83 9.65
C VAL A 35 18.43 7.61 10.41
N TYR A 36 17.15 7.61 10.72
CA TYR A 36 16.51 6.58 11.53
C TYR A 36 15.77 5.53 10.70
N GLY A 37 15.37 5.88 9.47
CA GLY A 37 14.64 4.99 8.59
C GLY A 37 14.67 5.47 7.13
N LEU A 38 14.01 4.71 6.28
CA LEU A 38 13.83 5.04 4.86
C LEU A 38 12.37 4.89 4.46
N ASN A 39 11.89 5.79 3.59
CA ASN A 39 10.48 5.77 3.23
C ASN A 39 10.20 6.43 1.87
N GLU A 40 8.99 6.31 1.39
CA GLU A 40 8.48 7.10 0.28
C GLU A 40 8.00 8.48 0.74
N ILE A 41 7.97 9.46 -0.16
CA ILE A 41 7.65 10.88 0.14
C ILE A 41 6.35 11.04 0.94
N ASN A 42 5.31 10.26 0.62
CA ASN A 42 3.98 10.40 1.23
C ASN A 42 3.88 9.82 2.64
N ARG A 43 4.85 9.00 3.05
CA ARG A 43 4.80 8.17 4.26
C ARG A 43 5.96 8.42 5.20
N CYS A 44 6.92 9.24 4.78
CA CYS A 44 8.11 9.50 5.58
C CYS A 44 7.76 10.16 6.92
N LYS A 45 8.49 9.73 7.92
CA LYS A 45 8.48 10.28 9.27
C LYS A 45 9.66 11.23 9.45
N GLU A 46 9.67 11.93 10.56
CA GLU A 46 10.83 12.71 10.97
C GLU A 46 12.04 11.80 11.18
N GLY A 47 13.16 12.16 10.56
CA GLY A 47 14.38 11.35 10.60
C GLY A 47 14.54 10.36 9.45
N ASP A 48 13.59 10.22 8.54
CA ASP A 48 13.70 9.33 7.39
C ASP A 48 14.52 9.93 6.24
N ILE A 49 15.08 9.05 5.41
CA ILE A 49 15.60 9.38 4.09
C ILE A 49 14.60 8.93 3.02
N ILE A 50 14.41 9.77 2.01
CA ILE A 50 13.54 9.49 0.86
C ILE A 50 14.32 9.61 -0.45
N TYR A 51 13.72 9.17 -1.56
CA TYR A 51 14.28 9.40 -2.88
C TYR A 51 13.31 10.16 -3.79
N VAL A 52 13.89 10.90 -4.77
CA VAL A 52 13.15 11.63 -5.80
C VAL A 52 13.71 11.26 -7.17
N ASN A 53 12.94 10.50 -7.92
CA ASN A 53 13.33 10.04 -9.26
C ASN A 53 12.87 10.96 -10.39
N HIS A 54 11.89 11.84 -10.15
CA HIS A 54 11.35 12.75 -11.17
C HIS A 54 11.18 14.18 -10.63
N PRO A 55 11.56 15.22 -11.41
CA PRO A 55 11.55 16.62 -10.96
C PRO A 55 10.23 17.12 -10.37
N LYS A 56 9.08 16.64 -10.87
CA LYS A 56 7.74 17.03 -10.37
C LYS A 56 7.52 16.76 -8.88
N TYR A 57 8.31 15.86 -8.28
CA TYR A 57 8.19 15.49 -6.88
C TYR A 57 9.11 16.29 -5.94
N HIS A 58 10.03 17.13 -6.46
CA HIS A 58 10.95 17.87 -5.62
C HIS A 58 10.23 18.79 -4.62
N ALA A 59 9.26 19.58 -5.08
CA ALA A 59 8.51 20.47 -4.19
C ALA A 59 7.82 19.68 -3.05
N LYS A 60 7.25 18.52 -3.35
CA LYS A 60 6.61 17.67 -2.35
C LYS A 60 7.61 17.05 -1.38
N ALA A 61 8.79 16.67 -1.86
CA ALA A 61 9.87 16.15 -1.04
C ALA A 61 10.39 17.19 -0.05
N GLU A 62 10.54 18.45 -0.48
CA GLU A 62 10.94 19.55 0.40
C GLU A 62 9.95 19.79 1.55
N LEU A 63 8.65 19.67 1.27
CA LEU A 63 7.59 19.82 2.26
C LEU A 63 7.38 18.57 3.15
N SER A 64 8.02 17.46 2.81
CA SER A 64 7.90 16.21 3.56
C SER A 64 8.59 16.29 4.93
N LYS A 65 8.37 15.29 5.79
CA LYS A 65 9.03 15.17 7.10
C LYS A 65 10.44 14.60 7.03
N ALA A 66 10.88 14.10 5.87
CA ALA A 66 12.20 13.51 5.70
C ALA A 66 13.31 14.51 6.03
N ILE A 67 14.42 14.04 6.57
CA ILE A 67 15.62 14.87 6.83
C ILE A 67 16.60 14.86 5.68
N ALA A 68 16.58 13.81 4.87
CA ALA A 68 17.50 13.65 3.74
C ALA A 68 16.77 13.19 2.48
N ILE A 69 17.29 13.60 1.31
CA ILE A 69 16.72 13.27 0.00
C ILE A 69 17.84 12.73 -0.91
N ILE A 70 17.60 11.59 -1.54
CA ILE A 70 18.42 11.10 -2.65
C ILE A 70 17.77 11.60 -3.95
N SER A 71 18.50 12.41 -4.75
CA SER A 71 17.97 13.01 -5.97
C SER A 71 19.04 13.13 -7.06
N LYS A 72 18.63 13.35 -8.32
CA LYS A 72 19.56 13.54 -9.44
C LYS A 72 20.23 14.91 -9.43
N VAL A 73 19.55 15.93 -8.93
CA VAL A 73 19.98 17.32 -9.02
C VAL A 73 19.95 17.94 -7.63
N ARG A 74 21.00 18.69 -7.33
CA ARG A 74 21.07 19.49 -6.11
C ARG A 74 20.11 20.68 -6.20
N ASN A 75 19.27 20.85 -5.19
CA ASN A 75 18.47 22.04 -4.97
C ASN A 75 19.22 22.97 -3.99
N LEU A 76 19.68 24.14 -4.46
CA LEU A 76 20.44 25.08 -3.65
C LEU A 76 19.61 25.74 -2.54
N ASP A 77 18.30 25.82 -2.71
CA ASP A 77 17.37 26.42 -1.75
C ASP A 77 16.84 25.40 -0.72
N SER A 78 17.24 24.13 -0.84
CA SER A 78 16.80 23.08 0.09
C SER A 78 17.39 23.27 1.47
N LYS A 79 16.53 23.10 2.48
CA LYS A 79 16.92 23.00 3.90
C LYS A 79 17.23 21.58 4.33
N LYS A 80 17.03 20.61 3.44
CA LYS A 80 17.25 19.17 3.72
C LYS A 80 18.64 18.75 3.28
N ILE A 81 19.14 17.70 3.89
CA ILE A 81 20.38 17.07 3.46
C ILE A 81 20.12 16.37 2.12
N GLN A 82 21.02 16.53 1.17
CA GLN A 82 20.87 15.99 -0.17
C GLN A 82 22.00 15.05 -0.51
N LEU A 83 21.67 13.84 -0.96
CA LEU A 83 22.61 12.90 -1.58
C LEU A 83 22.36 12.93 -3.08
N ILE A 84 23.41 13.20 -3.88
CA ILE A 84 23.26 13.38 -5.32
C ILE A 84 23.66 12.09 -6.03
N SER A 85 22.69 11.49 -6.69
CA SER A 85 22.80 10.18 -7.34
C SER A 85 22.43 10.28 -8.82
N ASN A 86 23.14 9.57 -9.67
CA ASN A 86 22.74 9.39 -11.07
C ASN A 86 21.47 8.55 -11.23
N ASN A 87 21.20 7.68 -10.26
CA ASN A 87 20.02 6.85 -10.23
C ASN A 87 19.45 6.72 -8.80
N PRO A 88 18.65 7.71 -8.34
CA PRO A 88 18.08 7.73 -6.98
C PRO A 88 17.28 6.49 -6.63
N PHE A 89 16.56 5.89 -7.60
CA PHE A 89 15.79 4.68 -7.37
C PHE A 89 16.68 3.47 -7.08
N GLN A 90 17.74 3.27 -7.90
CA GLN A 90 18.64 2.15 -7.67
C GLN A 90 19.44 2.30 -6.38
N ASP A 91 19.89 3.51 -6.05
CA ASP A 91 20.63 3.77 -4.81
C ASP A 91 19.77 3.62 -3.59
N PHE A 92 18.52 4.07 -3.64
CA PHE A 92 17.56 3.81 -2.58
C PHE A 92 17.31 2.31 -2.40
N ASN A 93 17.14 1.57 -3.50
CA ASN A 93 16.99 0.12 -3.49
C ASN A 93 18.24 -0.60 -2.93
N LEU A 94 19.43 -0.12 -3.30
CA LEU A 94 20.69 -0.63 -2.75
C LEU A 94 20.81 -0.36 -1.25
N LEU A 95 20.39 0.84 -0.81
CA LEU A 95 20.38 1.20 0.60
C LEU A 95 19.48 0.25 1.40
N ILE A 96 18.25 -0.02 0.92
CA ILE A 96 17.35 -0.99 1.55
C ILE A 96 18.07 -2.33 1.76
N LYS A 97 18.68 -2.87 0.71
CA LYS A 97 19.38 -4.17 0.77
C LYS A 97 20.54 -4.19 1.75
N LYS A 98 21.23 -3.05 1.93
CA LYS A 98 22.38 -2.95 2.83
C LYS A 98 21.99 -2.75 4.30
N VAL A 99 20.90 -2.05 4.56
CA VAL A 99 20.52 -1.65 5.94
C VAL A 99 19.37 -2.49 6.52
N LYS A 100 18.58 -3.11 5.65
CA LYS A 100 17.54 -4.08 6.02
C LYS A 100 17.74 -5.38 5.22
N PRO A 101 18.77 -6.15 5.51
CA PRO A 101 18.87 -7.48 4.96
C PRO A 101 17.64 -8.28 5.40
N SER A 102 17.13 -9.16 4.51
CA SER A 102 16.04 -10.07 4.84
C SER A 102 16.33 -10.73 6.21
N SER A 103 15.53 -10.38 7.20
CA SER A 103 15.70 -10.94 8.52
C SER A 103 14.86 -12.22 8.59
N ASN A 104 15.42 -13.30 9.13
CA ASN A 104 14.64 -14.47 9.54
C ASN A 104 13.74 -14.09 10.73
N VAL A 105 12.84 -13.13 10.53
CA VAL A 105 11.87 -12.76 11.57
C VAL A 105 10.85 -13.88 11.63
N LYS A 106 10.80 -14.53 12.76
CA LYS A 106 9.79 -15.54 13.03
C LYS A 106 8.42 -14.88 12.97
N LEU A 107 7.49 -15.54 12.29
CA LEU A 107 6.07 -15.24 12.36
C LEU A 107 5.68 -15.02 13.84
N LYS A 108 5.06 -13.87 14.11
CA LYS A 108 4.39 -13.63 15.38
C LYS A 108 2.93 -13.94 15.20
N CYS A 109 2.40 -14.81 16.02
CA CYS A 109 1.02 -15.24 16.00
C CYS A 109 0.44 -15.11 17.40
N GLY A 110 -0.69 -14.45 17.50
CA GLY A 110 -1.40 -14.26 18.76
C GLY A 110 -2.09 -15.53 19.26
N ASP A 111 -2.65 -15.41 20.45
CA ASP A 111 -3.31 -16.53 21.14
C ASP A 111 -4.60 -16.94 20.42
N ASN A 112 -4.93 -18.24 20.50
CA ASN A 112 -6.16 -18.83 19.91
C ASN A 112 -6.33 -18.56 18.40
N THR A 113 -5.24 -18.31 17.68
CA THR A 113 -5.24 -18.15 16.23
C THR A 113 -5.03 -19.49 15.55
N PHE A 114 -5.89 -19.81 14.58
CA PHE A 114 -5.88 -21.07 13.86
C PHE A 114 -5.38 -20.87 12.42
N ILE A 115 -4.29 -21.57 12.08
CA ILE A 115 -3.68 -21.53 10.76
C ILE A 115 -3.86 -22.89 10.09
N HIS A 116 -4.60 -22.90 8.97
CA HIS A 116 -4.85 -24.11 8.18
C HIS A 116 -3.59 -24.55 7.40
N PRO A 117 -3.55 -25.79 6.91
CA PRO A 117 -2.43 -26.30 6.12
C PRO A 117 -2.15 -25.46 4.87
N ASN A 118 -0.87 -25.43 4.44
CA ASN A 118 -0.38 -24.74 3.25
C ASN A 118 -0.53 -23.20 3.29
N VAL A 119 -0.70 -22.60 4.45
CA VAL A 119 -0.55 -21.15 4.58
C VAL A 119 0.93 -20.80 4.56
N VAL A 120 1.31 -19.85 3.72
CA VAL A 120 2.70 -19.38 3.59
C VAL A 120 2.82 -17.98 4.19
N PHE A 121 3.73 -17.82 5.12
CA PHE A 121 4.13 -16.52 5.65
C PHE A 121 5.53 -16.17 5.16
N TYR A 122 5.67 -14.95 4.66
CA TYR A 122 6.97 -14.34 4.44
C TYR A 122 7.47 -13.66 5.72
N ASP A 123 8.64 -13.06 5.65
CA ASP A 123 9.20 -12.31 6.77
C ASP A 123 8.31 -11.09 7.13
N ASN A 124 8.41 -10.63 8.38
CA ASN A 124 7.72 -9.43 8.86
C ASN A 124 6.17 -9.50 8.82
N VAL A 125 5.60 -10.62 9.25
CA VAL A 125 4.15 -10.77 9.41
C VAL A 125 3.81 -10.89 10.89
N ASP A 126 2.90 -10.03 11.37
CA ASP A 126 2.31 -10.09 12.71
C ASP A 126 0.82 -10.42 12.57
N VAL A 127 0.37 -11.47 13.25
CA VAL A 127 -1.03 -11.90 13.32
C VAL A 127 -1.51 -11.76 14.75
N GLY A 128 -2.66 -11.11 14.94
CA GLY A 128 -3.29 -10.93 16.25
C GLY A 128 -3.94 -12.20 16.81
N ASP A 129 -4.73 -12.02 17.86
CA ASP A 129 -5.41 -13.08 18.59
C ASP A 129 -6.72 -13.49 17.91
N HIS A 130 -7.13 -14.75 18.13
CA HIS A 130 -8.43 -15.27 17.69
C HIS A 130 -8.67 -15.19 16.17
N CYS A 131 -7.63 -15.27 15.36
CA CYS A 131 -7.72 -15.26 13.92
C CYS A 131 -7.91 -16.65 13.33
N ILE A 132 -8.46 -16.71 12.12
CA ILE A 132 -8.54 -17.95 11.33
C ILE A 132 -7.97 -17.64 9.95
N ILE A 133 -6.95 -18.39 9.52
CA ILE A 133 -6.34 -18.24 8.19
C ILE A 133 -6.47 -19.57 7.45
N HIS A 134 -7.26 -19.55 6.37
CA HIS A 134 -7.58 -20.77 5.61
C HIS A 134 -6.47 -21.13 4.62
N SER A 135 -6.53 -22.38 4.17
CA SER A 135 -5.50 -23.05 3.35
C SER A 135 -5.11 -22.29 2.08
N ASN A 136 -3.85 -22.44 1.67
CA ASN A 136 -3.27 -21.91 0.45
C ASN A 136 -3.20 -20.35 0.39
N THR A 137 -3.34 -19.69 1.51
CA THR A 137 -3.20 -18.23 1.62
C THR A 137 -1.72 -17.88 1.77
N VAL A 138 -1.28 -16.84 1.05
CA VAL A 138 0.10 -16.33 1.07
C VAL A 138 0.09 -14.91 1.66
N ILE A 139 0.89 -14.66 2.69
CA ILE A 139 0.91 -13.39 3.42
C ILE A 139 2.33 -12.87 3.49
N GLY A 140 2.52 -11.60 3.10
CA GLY A 140 3.79 -10.89 3.18
C GLY A 140 4.65 -11.03 1.91
N SER A 141 4.08 -11.45 0.79
CA SER A 141 4.79 -11.48 -0.49
C SER A 141 5.32 -10.11 -0.91
N SER A 142 6.32 -10.09 -1.78
CA SER A 142 6.90 -8.83 -2.26
C SER A 142 5.88 -8.01 -3.03
N ALA A 143 5.90 -6.70 -2.77
CA ALA A 143 5.05 -5.74 -3.45
C ALA A 143 5.23 -5.75 -4.96
N PHE A 144 4.13 -5.62 -5.70
CA PHE A 144 4.16 -5.41 -7.16
C PHE A 144 4.47 -3.93 -7.45
N TYR A 145 5.72 -3.55 -7.22
CA TYR A 145 6.20 -2.17 -7.40
C TYR A 145 7.45 -2.14 -8.26
N TYR A 146 7.33 -1.58 -9.47
CA TYR A 146 8.39 -1.57 -10.47
C TYR A 146 8.65 -0.16 -11.01
N ASN A 147 9.92 0.15 -11.22
CA ASN A 147 10.35 1.29 -12.03
C ASN A 147 10.75 0.80 -13.42
N LYS A 148 10.36 1.51 -14.47
CA LYS A 148 10.77 1.21 -15.84
C LYS A 148 11.94 2.09 -16.24
N GLU A 149 13.08 1.48 -16.56
CA GLU A 149 14.27 2.12 -17.10
C GLU A 149 14.80 1.33 -18.29
N ASN A 150 15.14 2.00 -19.39
CA ASN A 150 15.71 1.37 -20.60
C ASN A 150 14.94 0.13 -21.04
N ASP A 151 13.61 0.24 -21.07
CA ASP A 151 12.67 -0.84 -21.40
C ASP A 151 12.71 -2.09 -20.48
N GLN A 152 13.37 -1.99 -19.35
CA GLN A 152 13.37 -3.03 -18.31
C GLN A 152 12.63 -2.59 -17.08
N HIS A 153 11.94 -3.53 -16.42
CA HIS A 153 11.27 -3.31 -15.15
C HIS A 153 12.17 -3.78 -14.01
N THR A 154 12.50 -2.86 -13.12
CA THR A 154 13.28 -3.15 -11.91
C THR A 154 12.37 -3.05 -10.69
N ALA A 155 12.27 -4.13 -9.92
CA ALA A 155 11.50 -4.14 -8.69
C ALA A 155 12.15 -3.28 -7.60
N LEU A 156 11.34 -2.54 -6.84
CA LEU A 156 11.78 -1.99 -5.57
C LEU A 156 11.79 -3.10 -4.52
N THR A 157 12.86 -3.20 -3.76
CA THR A 157 12.96 -4.19 -2.69
C THR A 157 11.92 -3.90 -1.62
N THR A 158 11.05 -4.86 -1.35
CA THR A 158 10.08 -4.81 -0.26
C THR A 158 10.80 -4.93 1.07
N CYS A 159 10.58 -4.00 1.97
CA CYS A 159 11.17 -3.99 3.31
C CYS A 159 10.15 -3.66 4.41
N GLY A 160 8.89 -3.48 4.03
CA GLY A 160 7.78 -3.29 4.95
C GLY A 160 7.26 -4.60 5.53
N SER A 161 6.03 -4.57 6.03
CA SER A 161 5.44 -5.67 6.78
C SER A 161 3.96 -5.86 6.48
N VAL A 162 3.39 -6.94 7.06
CA VAL A 162 1.93 -7.13 7.16
C VAL A 162 1.55 -7.20 8.63
N ARG A 163 0.52 -6.47 9.01
CA ARG A 163 -0.09 -6.57 10.33
C ARG A 163 -1.56 -6.92 10.23
N ILE A 164 -1.94 -8.02 10.85
CA ILE A 164 -3.31 -8.51 10.94
C ILE A 164 -3.78 -8.33 12.38
N GLY A 165 -4.90 -7.65 12.57
CA GLY A 165 -5.52 -7.41 13.87
C GLY A 165 -6.12 -8.67 14.48
N ASN A 166 -6.92 -8.48 15.53
CA ASN A 166 -7.57 -9.57 16.26
C ASN A 166 -8.90 -9.97 15.60
N HIS A 167 -9.34 -11.22 15.79
CA HIS A 167 -10.61 -11.74 15.31
C HIS A 167 -10.79 -11.64 13.78
N VAL A 168 -9.70 -11.60 13.03
CA VAL A 168 -9.70 -11.55 11.56
C VAL A 168 -9.88 -12.97 11.02
N GLU A 169 -10.68 -13.10 9.95
CA GLU A 169 -10.79 -14.36 9.22
C GLU A 169 -10.41 -14.13 7.76
N ILE A 170 -9.51 -14.97 7.24
CA ILE A 170 -8.99 -14.89 5.87
C ILE A 170 -9.25 -16.23 5.19
N GLY A 171 -10.09 -16.20 4.15
CA GLY A 171 -10.48 -17.35 3.33
C GLY A 171 -9.30 -17.98 2.59
N SER A 172 -9.58 -18.98 1.80
CA SER A 172 -8.58 -19.77 1.10
C SER A 172 -8.04 -19.06 -0.16
N GLY A 173 -6.75 -19.28 -0.44
CA GLY A 173 -6.14 -18.82 -1.68
C GLY A 173 -5.97 -17.31 -1.79
N ASN A 174 -5.97 -16.59 -0.69
CA ASN A 174 -5.71 -15.15 -0.66
C ASN A 174 -4.23 -14.83 -0.85
N THR A 175 -3.94 -13.64 -1.40
CA THR A 175 -2.59 -13.11 -1.49
C THR A 175 -2.55 -11.70 -0.89
N ILE A 176 -1.68 -11.50 0.10
CA ILE A 176 -1.54 -10.24 0.82
C ILE A 176 -0.09 -9.81 0.74
N ASP A 177 0.17 -8.72 0.02
CA ASP A 177 1.52 -8.19 -0.15
C ASP A 177 1.97 -7.41 1.08
N ALA A 178 3.24 -7.52 1.42
CA ALA A 178 3.86 -6.64 2.39
C ALA A 178 3.94 -5.20 1.85
N GLY A 179 3.94 -4.23 2.74
CA GLY A 179 4.21 -2.86 2.35
C GLY A 179 5.59 -2.72 1.68
N VAL A 180 5.72 -1.84 0.70
CA VAL A 180 7.03 -1.57 0.07
C VAL A 180 8.00 -1.07 1.13
N THR A 181 7.63 0.01 1.80
CA THR A 181 8.39 0.62 2.89
C THR A 181 7.54 0.86 4.14
N ASP A 182 6.23 0.64 4.10
CA ASP A 182 5.30 0.80 5.21
C ASP A 182 4.63 -0.56 5.53
N GLU A 183 3.50 -0.56 6.19
CA GLU A 183 2.75 -1.75 6.55
C GLU A 183 1.51 -1.90 5.67
N THR A 184 1.23 -3.12 5.25
CA THR A 184 -0.13 -3.53 4.86
C THR A 184 -0.87 -3.94 6.12
N ILE A 185 -2.03 -3.34 6.38
CA ILE A 185 -2.76 -3.52 7.64
C ILE A 185 -4.16 -4.07 7.37
N ILE A 186 -4.56 -5.05 8.17
CA ILE A 186 -5.94 -5.57 8.22
C ILE A 186 -6.45 -5.36 9.65
N GLY A 187 -7.48 -4.52 9.81
CA GLY A 187 -8.05 -4.15 11.11
C GLY A 187 -8.86 -5.27 11.76
N ASP A 188 -9.06 -5.14 13.06
CA ASP A 188 -9.75 -6.13 13.89
C ASP A 188 -11.14 -6.49 13.34
N GLY A 189 -11.53 -7.74 13.46
CA GLY A 189 -12.86 -8.25 13.11
C GLY A 189 -13.15 -8.34 11.62
N THR A 190 -12.24 -7.92 10.74
CA THR A 190 -12.41 -7.96 9.28
C THR A 190 -12.52 -9.41 8.78
N LYS A 191 -13.43 -9.64 7.84
CA LYS A 191 -13.66 -10.93 7.20
C LYS A 191 -13.36 -10.85 5.71
N ILE A 192 -12.50 -11.73 5.24
CA ILE A 192 -12.03 -11.81 3.86
C ILE A 192 -12.35 -13.18 3.31
N ASP A 193 -13.12 -13.23 2.24
CA ASP A 193 -13.51 -14.46 1.56
C ASP A 193 -12.34 -14.99 0.68
N ASN A 194 -12.60 -15.97 -0.15
CA ASN A 194 -11.60 -16.69 -0.93
C ASN A 194 -11.10 -15.88 -2.14
N LEU A 195 -9.85 -16.12 -2.54
CA LEU A 195 -9.25 -15.58 -3.76
C LEU A 195 -9.19 -14.05 -3.83
N VAL A 196 -9.06 -13.38 -2.69
CA VAL A 196 -8.87 -11.93 -2.61
C VAL A 196 -7.38 -11.60 -2.75
N HIS A 197 -7.07 -10.54 -3.48
CA HIS A 197 -5.75 -9.94 -3.50
C HIS A 197 -5.74 -8.59 -2.78
N ILE A 198 -4.79 -8.40 -1.87
CA ILE A 198 -4.55 -7.14 -1.17
C ILE A 198 -3.13 -6.68 -1.49
N GLY A 199 -3.04 -5.60 -2.27
CA GLY A 199 -1.77 -4.99 -2.65
C GLY A 199 -1.10 -4.24 -1.51
N HIS A 200 0.18 -4.03 -1.70
CA HIS A 200 1.13 -3.46 -0.75
C HIS A 200 0.67 -2.12 -0.13
N ASP A 201 1.07 -1.85 1.10
CA ASP A 201 0.81 -0.59 1.79
C ASP A 201 -0.68 -0.21 1.94
N THR A 202 -1.59 -1.14 1.70
CA THR A 202 -3.03 -0.95 1.87
C THR A 202 -3.40 -1.06 3.34
N LYS A 203 -4.25 -0.14 3.82
CA LYS A 203 -4.72 -0.12 5.20
C LYS A 203 -6.22 -0.35 5.22
N ILE A 204 -6.62 -1.53 5.69
CA ILE A 204 -8.02 -1.93 5.83
C ILE A 204 -8.44 -1.71 7.28
N GLY A 205 -9.54 -1.02 7.48
CA GLY A 205 -10.14 -0.73 8.79
C GLY A 205 -10.74 -1.96 9.46
N LYS A 206 -11.47 -1.72 10.55
CA LYS A 206 -12.09 -2.75 11.38
C LYS A 206 -13.43 -3.19 10.82
N ASN A 207 -13.79 -4.45 11.09
CA ASN A 207 -15.10 -5.02 10.78
C ASN A 207 -15.51 -4.88 9.30
N CYS A 208 -14.56 -4.89 8.38
CA CYS A 208 -14.82 -4.88 6.96
C CYS A 208 -15.29 -6.27 6.49
N LEU A 209 -16.10 -6.30 5.43
CA LEU A 209 -16.53 -7.52 4.74
C LEU A 209 -16.03 -7.49 3.30
N ILE A 210 -15.12 -8.38 2.94
CA ILE A 210 -14.50 -8.44 1.62
C ILE A 210 -14.83 -9.79 1.00
N ALA A 211 -15.73 -9.77 0.02
CA ALA A 211 -16.22 -10.99 -0.63
C ALA A 211 -15.21 -11.55 -1.64
N ALA A 212 -15.51 -12.73 -2.17
CA ALA A 212 -14.59 -13.48 -3.02
C ALA A 212 -14.15 -12.73 -4.28
N GLN A 213 -12.90 -12.97 -4.67
CA GLN A 213 -12.27 -12.46 -5.90
C GLN A 213 -12.20 -10.92 -5.96
N VAL A 214 -12.24 -10.23 -4.83
CA VAL A 214 -11.95 -8.81 -4.77
C VAL A 214 -10.46 -8.58 -5.01
N GLY A 215 -10.13 -7.59 -5.84
CA GLY A 215 -8.76 -7.12 -6.05
C GLY A 215 -8.58 -5.71 -5.52
N ILE A 216 -7.70 -5.52 -4.54
CA ILE A 216 -7.35 -4.22 -3.99
C ILE A 216 -5.91 -3.93 -4.36
N ALA A 217 -5.68 -2.94 -5.23
CA ALA A 217 -4.33 -2.52 -5.58
C ALA A 217 -3.62 -1.84 -4.40
N GLY A 218 -2.34 -1.54 -4.53
CA GLY A 218 -1.54 -0.97 -3.46
C GLY A 218 -1.97 0.42 -3.01
N CYS A 219 -1.58 0.80 -1.79
CA CYS A 219 -1.68 2.16 -1.26
C CYS A 219 -3.12 2.65 -0.99
N ASN A 220 -4.08 1.77 -0.81
CA ASN A 220 -5.46 2.14 -0.51
C ASN A 220 -5.69 2.32 0.99
N ILE A 221 -6.62 3.21 1.34
CA ILE A 221 -7.14 3.36 2.69
C ILE A 221 -8.61 2.96 2.67
N ILE A 222 -8.94 1.84 3.28
CA ILE A 222 -10.30 1.32 3.42
C ILE A 222 -10.77 1.60 4.85
N GLY A 223 -11.81 2.39 5.01
CA GLY A 223 -12.36 2.75 6.32
C GLY A 223 -13.01 1.58 7.05
N ASP A 224 -13.39 1.79 8.30
CA ASP A 224 -14.08 0.77 9.10
C ASP A 224 -15.46 0.42 8.51
N ASN A 225 -15.92 -0.82 8.72
CA ASN A 225 -17.24 -1.31 8.31
C ASN A 225 -17.53 -1.20 6.81
N VAL A 226 -16.51 -1.18 5.95
CA VAL A 226 -16.66 -1.18 4.50
C VAL A 226 -17.05 -2.57 4.02
N THR A 227 -17.95 -2.63 3.04
CA THR A 227 -18.33 -3.88 2.36
C THR A 227 -17.92 -3.82 0.90
N LEU A 228 -17.05 -4.74 0.48
CA LEU A 228 -16.66 -4.96 -0.92
C LEU A 228 -17.28 -6.27 -1.39
N TRP A 229 -18.24 -6.19 -2.29
CA TRP A 229 -18.89 -7.38 -2.84
C TRP A 229 -18.02 -8.06 -3.90
N GLY A 230 -18.39 -9.27 -4.26
CA GLY A 230 -17.57 -10.15 -5.12
C GLY A 230 -17.10 -9.50 -6.43
N GLN A 231 -15.85 -9.78 -6.77
CA GLN A 231 -15.19 -9.29 -8.00
C GLN A 231 -15.09 -7.77 -8.11
N VAL A 232 -15.13 -7.05 -7.00
CA VAL A 232 -14.82 -5.61 -6.97
C VAL A 232 -13.32 -5.40 -7.24
N GLY A 233 -13.00 -4.37 -8.04
CA GLY A 233 -11.62 -3.93 -8.29
C GLY A 233 -11.41 -2.52 -7.74
N ILE A 234 -10.45 -2.34 -6.84
CA ILE A 234 -10.06 -1.05 -6.28
C ILE A 234 -8.69 -0.66 -6.86
N PRO A 235 -8.59 0.38 -7.69
CA PRO A 235 -7.31 0.88 -8.18
C PRO A 235 -6.48 1.52 -7.06
N SER A 236 -5.19 1.75 -7.30
CA SER A 236 -4.28 2.26 -6.29
C SER A 236 -4.61 3.68 -5.81
N ASN A 237 -4.22 3.99 -4.56
CA ASN A 237 -4.25 5.32 -3.96
C ASN A 237 -5.65 5.93 -3.77
N LEU A 238 -6.66 5.11 -3.52
CA LEU A 238 -8.00 5.58 -3.18
C LEU A 238 -8.27 5.51 -1.66
N ASN A 239 -9.13 6.42 -1.23
CA ASN A 239 -9.75 6.39 0.10
C ASN A 239 -11.20 5.93 -0.05
N ILE A 240 -11.52 4.81 0.57
CA ILE A 240 -12.88 4.27 0.66
C ILE A 240 -13.42 4.61 2.05
N GLY A 241 -14.37 5.51 2.12
CA GLY A 241 -14.91 6.04 3.37
C GLY A 241 -15.57 4.96 4.24
N LYS A 242 -15.56 5.19 5.55
CA LYS A 242 -16.19 4.32 6.55
C LYS A 242 -17.62 3.96 6.17
N GLY A 243 -18.00 2.69 6.32
CA GLY A 243 -19.35 2.20 6.05
C GLY A 243 -19.74 2.18 4.57
N ALA A 244 -18.85 2.52 3.65
CA ALA A 244 -19.14 2.48 2.23
C ALA A 244 -19.36 1.04 1.74
N THR A 245 -20.20 0.90 0.70
CA THR A 245 -20.49 -0.39 0.06
C THR A 245 -20.17 -0.30 -1.43
N ILE A 246 -19.32 -1.19 -1.91
CA ILE A 246 -19.04 -1.33 -3.34
C ILE A 246 -19.76 -2.59 -3.83
N LEU A 247 -20.73 -2.42 -4.74
CA LEU A 247 -21.52 -3.52 -5.25
C LEU A 247 -20.71 -4.43 -6.18
N GLY A 248 -21.13 -5.68 -6.30
CA GLY A 248 -20.40 -6.68 -7.07
C GLY A 248 -20.03 -6.27 -8.49
N LYS A 249 -18.83 -6.66 -8.94
CA LYS A 249 -18.27 -6.33 -10.25
C LYS A 249 -18.13 -4.83 -10.52
N SER A 250 -18.06 -4.01 -9.48
CA SER A 250 -17.88 -2.57 -9.60
C SER A 250 -16.42 -2.16 -9.42
N GLY A 251 -16.05 -1.02 -9.99
CA GLY A 251 -14.71 -0.44 -9.89
C GLY A 251 -14.78 1.07 -9.71
N PRO A 252 -14.66 1.62 -8.49
CA PRO A 252 -14.54 3.05 -8.28
C PRO A 252 -13.27 3.59 -8.95
N ILE A 253 -13.34 4.80 -9.48
CA ILE A 253 -12.20 5.48 -10.13
C ILE A 253 -11.70 6.69 -9.34
N SER A 254 -12.34 6.99 -8.23
CA SER A 254 -12.01 8.09 -7.30
C SER A 254 -12.39 7.70 -5.89
N ASP A 255 -11.97 8.52 -4.93
CA ASP A 255 -12.34 8.35 -3.52
C ASP A 255 -13.85 8.19 -3.34
N VAL A 256 -14.22 7.32 -2.41
CA VAL A 256 -15.61 7.02 -2.05
C VAL A 256 -15.92 7.64 -0.71
N LYS A 257 -17.02 8.35 -0.61
CA LYS A 257 -17.45 9.00 0.64
C LYS A 257 -17.94 7.97 1.66
N GLU A 258 -17.94 8.38 2.92
CA GLU A 258 -18.51 7.56 3.99
C GLU A 258 -19.98 7.19 3.71
N ASN A 259 -20.32 5.92 3.98
CA ASN A 259 -21.65 5.35 3.81
C ASN A 259 -22.22 5.44 2.38
N ASP A 260 -21.38 5.72 1.37
CA ASP A 260 -21.82 5.75 -0.02
C ASP A 260 -21.92 4.34 -0.61
N ILE A 261 -22.76 4.18 -1.61
CA ILE A 261 -22.97 2.91 -2.32
C ILE A 261 -22.60 3.11 -3.79
N ILE A 262 -21.59 2.39 -4.23
CA ILE A 262 -21.01 2.50 -5.59
C ILE A 262 -21.45 1.32 -6.44
N PHE A 263 -21.84 1.60 -7.69
CA PHE A 263 -22.22 0.58 -8.67
C PHE A 263 -21.68 0.87 -10.06
N GLY A 264 -21.18 -0.18 -10.70
CA GLY A 264 -20.82 -0.18 -12.12
C GLY A 264 -19.32 0.00 -12.40
N VAL A 265 -19.02 0.06 -13.70
CA VAL A 265 -17.67 0.35 -14.22
C VAL A 265 -17.83 1.40 -15.34
N PRO A 266 -17.28 2.59 -15.18
CA PRO A 266 -16.70 3.13 -13.92
C PRO A 266 -17.74 3.15 -12.79
N GLY A 267 -17.29 2.93 -11.58
CA GLY A 267 -18.16 2.92 -10.39
C GLY A 267 -18.58 4.33 -10.01
N VAL A 268 -19.88 4.55 -9.95
CA VAL A 268 -20.51 5.80 -9.50
C VAL A 268 -21.55 5.51 -8.42
N ASN A 269 -22.08 6.56 -7.78
CA ASN A 269 -23.16 6.39 -6.82
C ASN A 269 -24.29 5.50 -7.39
N SER A 270 -24.74 4.52 -6.63
CA SER A 270 -25.68 3.49 -7.11
C SER A 270 -27.03 4.07 -7.57
N LYS A 271 -27.56 5.08 -6.83
CA LYS A 271 -28.82 5.74 -7.22
C LYS A 271 -28.69 6.44 -8.56
N GLN A 272 -27.55 7.09 -8.82
CA GLN A 272 -27.25 7.71 -10.10
C GLN A 272 -27.18 6.65 -11.19
N ARG A 273 -26.41 5.57 -10.99
CA ARG A 273 -26.24 4.51 -11.99
C ARG A 273 -27.56 3.82 -12.32
N PHE A 274 -28.40 3.54 -11.34
CA PHE A 274 -29.72 2.95 -11.61
C PHE A 274 -30.63 3.88 -12.43
N ARG A 275 -30.58 5.19 -12.19
CA ARG A 275 -31.31 6.15 -13.03
C ARG A 275 -30.80 6.16 -14.47
N GLU A 276 -29.48 6.16 -14.65
CA GLU A 276 -28.85 6.08 -15.98
C GLU A 276 -29.28 4.81 -16.74
N LEU A 277 -29.24 3.65 -16.09
CA LEU A 277 -29.67 2.38 -16.66
C LEU A 277 -31.16 2.37 -17.05
N ILE A 278 -32.03 2.99 -16.24
CA ILE A 278 -33.46 3.13 -16.59
C ILE A 278 -33.63 4.00 -17.83
N ILE A 279 -32.88 5.11 -17.93
CA ILE A 279 -32.91 5.99 -19.11
C ILE A 279 -32.40 5.23 -20.34
N GLN A 280 -31.27 4.52 -20.22
CA GLN A 280 -30.74 3.71 -21.32
C GLN A 280 -31.74 2.70 -21.87
N ARG A 281 -32.48 2.02 -20.98
CA ARG A 281 -33.54 1.05 -21.39
C ARG A 281 -34.69 1.71 -22.13
N LYS A 282 -34.98 2.98 -21.87
CA LYS A 282 -36.04 3.76 -22.54
C LYS A 282 -35.56 4.44 -23.83
N LEU A 283 -34.25 4.44 -24.07
CA LEU A 283 -33.66 5.18 -25.19
C LEU A 283 -34.24 4.77 -26.57
N PRO A 284 -34.44 3.48 -26.91
CA PRO A 284 -35.05 3.09 -28.15
C PRO A 284 -36.45 3.71 -28.37
N ASP A 285 -37.29 3.68 -27.32
CA ASP A 285 -38.64 4.25 -27.39
C ASP A 285 -38.61 5.80 -27.56
N ILE A 286 -37.62 6.44 -26.93
CA ILE A 286 -37.42 7.88 -27.05
C ILE A 286 -36.98 8.25 -28.46
N LEU A 287 -35.98 7.53 -29.01
CA LEU A 287 -35.49 7.76 -30.38
C LEU A 287 -36.62 7.59 -31.42
N LYS A 288 -37.42 6.53 -31.28
CA LYS A 288 -38.57 6.30 -32.15
C LYS A 288 -39.60 7.43 -32.08
N LYS A 289 -39.90 7.95 -30.89
CA LYS A 289 -40.81 9.09 -30.69
C LYS A 289 -40.28 10.40 -31.31
N LEU A 290 -38.96 10.53 -31.40
CA LEU A 290 -38.28 11.70 -31.96
C LEU A 290 -38.02 11.58 -33.47
N ASN A 291 -38.41 10.45 -34.11
CA ASN A 291 -38.11 10.13 -35.50
C ASN A 291 -36.60 10.21 -35.83
N LEU A 292 -35.77 9.75 -34.90
CA LEU A 292 -34.30 9.74 -35.03
C LEU A 292 -33.74 8.33 -35.32
N GLU A 293 -34.58 7.38 -35.69
CA GLU A 293 -34.22 6.06 -36.22
C GLU A 293 -34.34 6.02 -37.73
#